data_c161d324c2097faee38df673450cea8b
#
_entry.id   c161d324c2097faee38df673450cea8b
#
_cell.length_a   1.000
_cell.length_b   1.000
_cell.length_c   1.000
_cell.angle_alpha   90.00
_cell.angle_beta   90.00
_cell.angle_gamma   90.00
#
_symmetry.space_group_name_H-M   'P 1'
#
loop_
_entity.id
_entity.type
_entity.pdbx_description
1 polymer ?
#
loop_
_entity_poly.entity_id
_entity_poly.type
_entity_poly.pdbx_seq_one_letter_code
_entity_poly.pdbx_strand_id
1 'polypeptide(L)'
;DCMPDTLLDYLEELNRQTFLLVEYGRESTDDATLARINRGHTFACTEDAVRRTAGRGILTGGHVILGLPGEDSEKLIQQAETLSQLPLTTLKMHQLQLIKGTRMAHEFAFHLYAVDEYIDLVIDYIEHLRADLVLEWFVSQSPKELLIAPDWGLKNHEFTARLKRRMEERDAWQGKQLK
;
A
#
# COMPACT_ATOMS: atom_id res chain seq x y z
N ASP A 1 -9.90 -10.88 -0.45
CA ASP A 1 -8.64 -11.58 -0.20
C ASP A 1 -8.81 -13.05 0.21
N CYS A 2 -10.01 -13.57 0.15
CA CYS A 2 -10.21 -15.01 0.19
C CYS A 2 -9.85 -15.58 -1.17
N MET A 3 -8.75 -16.31 -1.22
CA MET A 3 -8.25 -16.96 -2.44
C MET A 3 -8.47 -18.48 -2.33
N PRO A 4 -9.58 -19.04 -2.84
CA PRO A 4 -9.84 -20.47 -2.77
C PRO A 4 -8.86 -21.25 -3.66
N ASP A 5 -8.55 -22.49 -3.26
CA ASP A 5 -7.58 -23.34 -3.98
C ASP A 5 -8.00 -23.59 -5.43
N THR A 6 -9.30 -23.77 -5.69
CA THR A 6 -9.82 -23.94 -7.05
C THR A 6 -9.52 -22.76 -7.97
N LEU A 7 -9.52 -21.53 -7.43
CA LEU A 7 -9.14 -20.35 -8.20
C LEU A 7 -7.63 -20.29 -8.39
N LEU A 8 -6.85 -20.64 -7.37
CA LEU A 8 -5.40 -20.71 -7.48
C LEU A 8 -4.96 -21.74 -8.52
N ASP A 9 -5.60 -22.91 -8.58
CA ASP A 9 -5.32 -23.94 -9.57
C ASP A 9 -5.55 -23.42 -11.00
N TYR A 10 -6.65 -22.71 -11.20
CA TYR A 10 -6.95 -22.06 -12.48
C TYR A 10 -5.92 -20.98 -12.86
N LEU A 11 -5.57 -20.12 -11.89
CA LEU A 11 -4.60 -19.05 -12.10
C LEU A 11 -3.20 -19.60 -12.36
N GLU A 12 -2.82 -20.71 -11.72
CA GLU A 12 -1.55 -21.38 -11.98
C GLU A 12 -1.47 -21.89 -13.41
N GLU A 13 -2.53 -22.51 -13.91
CA GLU A 13 -2.58 -22.98 -15.31
C GLU A 13 -2.52 -21.79 -16.28
N LEU A 14 -3.24 -20.70 -15.98
CA LEU A 14 -3.17 -19.48 -16.78
C LEU A 14 -1.76 -18.87 -16.78
N ASN A 15 -1.08 -18.89 -15.64
CA ASN A 15 0.27 -18.33 -15.48
C ASN A 15 1.34 -19.09 -16.33
N ARG A 16 1.09 -20.34 -16.68
CA ARG A 16 1.94 -21.11 -17.61
C ARG A 16 1.83 -20.62 -19.05
N GLN A 17 0.74 -19.94 -19.40
CA GLN A 17 0.42 -19.53 -20.77
C GLN A 17 0.65 -18.04 -21.01
N THR A 18 0.62 -17.23 -19.93
CA THR A 18 0.76 -15.77 -20.03
C THR A 18 1.37 -15.18 -18.77
N PHE A 19 1.82 -13.94 -18.87
CA PHE A 19 2.21 -13.16 -17.69
C PHE A 19 1.00 -12.91 -16.79
N LEU A 20 1.13 -13.24 -15.50
CA LEU A 20 0.08 -13.03 -14.51
C LEU A 20 0.66 -12.39 -13.26
N LEU A 21 0.02 -11.32 -12.81
CA LEU A 21 0.25 -10.66 -11.53
C LEU A 21 -1.08 -10.53 -10.81
N VAL A 22 -1.16 -11.01 -9.59
CA VAL A 22 -2.35 -10.90 -8.73
C VAL A 22 -2.10 -9.83 -7.67
N GLU A 23 -2.94 -8.81 -7.65
CA GLU A 23 -2.86 -7.72 -6.67
C GLU A 23 -3.84 -7.93 -5.50
N TYR A 24 -3.34 -7.74 -4.29
CA TYR A 24 -4.11 -7.83 -3.05
C TYR A 24 -4.24 -6.47 -2.40
N GLY A 25 -5.49 -6.03 -2.16
CA GLY A 25 -5.76 -4.88 -1.30
C GLY A 25 -5.48 -5.27 0.16
N ARG A 26 -4.51 -4.66 0.78
CA ARG A 26 -4.14 -4.91 2.19
C ARG A 26 -4.58 -3.81 3.10
N GLU A 27 -4.51 -2.60 2.59
CA GLU A 27 -4.79 -1.34 3.22
C GLU A 27 -3.87 -1.07 4.43
N SER A 28 -3.78 -2.00 5.37
CA SER A 28 -2.93 -1.98 6.56
C SER A 28 -2.45 -3.38 6.95
N THR A 29 -1.44 -3.47 7.81
CA THR A 29 -1.03 -4.71 8.51
C THR A 29 -1.53 -4.77 9.95
N ASP A 30 -2.18 -3.71 10.45
CA ASP A 30 -2.74 -3.63 11.81
C ASP A 30 -4.22 -4.05 11.80
N ASP A 31 -4.55 -5.17 12.42
CA ASP A 31 -5.92 -5.70 12.49
C ASP A 31 -6.89 -4.74 13.18
N ALA A 32 -6.43 -3.90 14.12
CA ALA A 32 -7.28 -2.89 14.74
C ALA A 32 -7.66 -1.79 13.72
N THR A 33 -6.73 -1.39 12.88
CA THR A 33 -6.99 -0.47 11.76
C THR A 33 -7.92 -1.10 10.72
N LEU A 34 -7.67 -2.36 10.32
CA LEU A 34 -8.52 -3.10 9.39
C LEU A 34 -9.96 -3.22 9.89
N ALA A 35 -10.15 -3.55 11.17
CA ALA A 35 -11.48 -3.60 11.79
C ALA A 35 -12.16 -2.21 11.79
N ARG A 36 -11.41 -1.15 12.09
CA ARG A 36 -11.92 0.23 12.13
C ARG A 36 -12.43 0.70 10.76
N ILE A 37 -11.71 0.36 9.69
CA ILE A 37 -12.12 0.69 8.32
C ILE A 37 -13.11 -0.31 7.71
N ASN A 38 -13.59 -1.29 8.51
CA ASN A 38 -14.52 -2.33 8.10
C ASN A 38 -14.01 -3.17 6.92
N ARG A 39 -12.73 -3.58 6.96
CA ARG A 39 -12.10 -4.33 5.86
C ARG A 39 -12.67 -5.74 5.67
N GLY A 40 -13.25 -6.34 6.71
CA GLY A 40 -13.95 -7.63 6.65
C GLY A 40 -13.06 -8.86 6.79
N HIS A 41 -11.73 -8.72 6.84
CA HIS A 41 -10.77 -9.80 7.09
C HIS A 41 -9.52 -9.26 7.79
N THR A 42 -8.74 -10.16 8.38
CA THR A 42 -7.50 -9.86 9.10
C THR A 42 -6.30 -9.81 8.14
N PHE A 43 -5.19 -9.23 8.62
CA PHE A 43 -3.93 -9.26 7.89
C PHE A 43 -3.44 -10.70 7.63
N ALA A 44 -3.60 -11.61 8.59
CA ALA A 44 -3.24 -13.02 8.44
C ALA A 44 -3.94 -13.70 7.25
N CYS A 45 -5.19 -13.34 6.97
CA CYS A 45 -5.92 -13.86 5.79
C CYS A 45 -5.27 -13.40 4.48
N THR A 46 -4.86 -12.15 4.40
CA THR A 46 -4.16 -11.61 3.22
C THR A 46 -2.75 -12.20 3.10
N GLU A 47 -2.02 -12.35 4.19
CA GLU A 47 -0.70 -12.98 4.22
C GLU A 47 -0.75 -14.41 3.68
N ASP A 48 -1.71 -15.24 4.15
CA ASP A 48 -1.93 -16.61 3.65
C ASP A 48 -2.19 -16.60 2.13
N ALA A 49 -3.11 -15.76 1.66
CA ALA A 49 -3.43 -15.67 0.23
C ALA A 49 -2.20 -15.32 -0.62
N VAL A 50 -1.41 -14.34 -0.18
CA VAL A 50 -0.16 -13.95 -0.89
C VAL A 50 0.85 -15.08 -0.93
N ARG A 51 1.12 -15.71 0.22
CA ARG A 51 2.09 -16.82 0.29
C ARG A 51 1.68 -18.01 -0.57
N ARG A 52 0.40 -18.37 -0.56
CA ARG A 52 -0.13 -19.47 -1.40
C ARG A 52 -0.07 -19.12 -2.89
N THR A 53 -0.37 -17.89 -3.26
CA THR A 53 -0.29 -17.42 -4.65
C THR A 53 1.16 -17.40 -5.15
N ALA A 54 2.07 -16.82 -4.38
CA ALA A 54 3.50 -16.80 -4.72
C ALA A 54 4.12 -18.22 -4.75
N GLY A 55 3.66 -19.11 -3.86
CA GLY A 55 4.09 -20.53 -3.84
C GLY A 55 3.73 -21.30 -5.11
N ARG A 56 2.81 -20.80 -5.93
CA ARG A 56 2.47 -21.34 -7.26
C ARG A 56 3.22 -20.65 -8.41
N GLY A 57 4.22 -19.83 -8.10
CA GLY A 57 5.02 -19.10 -9.09
C GLY A 57 4.28 -17.92 -9.74
N ILE A 58 3.14 -17.50 -9.19
CA ILE A 58 2.36 -16.34 -9.66
C ILE A 58 2.92 -15.08 -8.98
N LEU A 59 3.17 -14.04 -9.76
CA LEU A 59 3.62 -12.75 -9.22
C LEU A 59 2.52 -12.11 -8.37
N THR A 60 2.92 -11.49 -7.26
CA THR A 60 1.99 -10.88 -6.32
C THR A 60 2.27 -9.40 -6.11
N GLY A 61 1.23 -8.60 -6.15
CA GLY A 61 1.25 -7.18 -5.82
C GLY A 61 0.49 -6.89 -4.53
N GLY A 62 0.81 -5.80 -3.88
CA GLY A 62 0.11 -5.30 -2.71
C GLY A 62 -0.30 -3.84 -2.84
N HIS A 63 -1.41 -3.47 -2.20
CA HIS A 63 -1.83 -2.09 -2.02
C HIS A 63 -1.87 -1.75 -0.54
N VAL A 64 -1.38 -0.57 -0.17
CA VAL A 64 -1.50 -0.03 1.18
C VAL A 64 -1.98 1.41 1.14
N ILE A 65 -2.72 1.82 2.18
CA ILE A 65 -3.13 3.20 2.37
C ILE A 65 -2.37 3.75 3.57
N LEU A 66 -1.59 4.80 3.36
CA LEU A 66 -0.86 5.48 4.42
C LEU A 66 -1.71 6.58 5.04
N GLY A 67 -1.77 6.63 6.37
CA GLY A 67 -2.51 7.61 7.13
C GLY A 67 -3.94 7.19 7.49
N LEU A 68 -4.20 5.89 7.59
CA LEU A 68 -5.48 5.38 8.08
C LEU A 68 -5.71 5.76 9.56
N PRO A 69 -6.98 5.89 10.00
CA PRO A 69 -7.29 6.28 11.37
C PRO A 69 -6.71 5.30 12.40
N GLY A 70 -5.86 5.80 13.29
CA GLY A 70 -5.22 5.02 14.35
C GLY A 70 -3.83 4.51 14.00
N GLU A 71 -3.32 4.85 12.85
CA GLU A 71 -1.92 4.63 12.48
C GLU A 71 -1.07 5.86 12.81
N ASP A 72 0.10 5.60 13.33
CA ASP A 72 1.18 6.55 13.57
C ASP A 72 2.44 6.13 12.79
N SER A 73 3.49 6.91 12.87
CA SER A 73 4.74 6.65 12.14
C SER A 73 5.38 5.32 12.55
N GLU A 74 5.28 4.91 13.82
CA GLU A 74 5.84 3.65 14.29
C GLU A 74 5.13 2.44 13.67
N LYS A 75 3.79 2.47 13.65
CA LYS A 75 2.98 1.43 13.01
C LYS A 75 3.25 1.34 11.51
N LEU A 76 3.43 2.47 10.85
CA LEU A 76 3.73 2.51 9.42
C LEU A 76 5.12 1.93 9.11
N ILE A 77 6.12 2.19 9.95
CA ILE A 77 7.44 1.55 9.83
C ILE A 77 7.33 0.03 10.04
N GLN A 78 6.66 -0.42 11.09
CA GLN A 78 6.40 -1.85 11.32
C GLN A 78 5.65 -2.50 10.16
N GLN A 79 4.72 -1.78 9.54
CA GLN A 79 4.03 -2.23 8.34
C GLN A 79 5.01 -2.45 7.19
N ALA A 80 5.92 -1.52 6.91
CA ALA A 80 6.93 -1.64 5.84
C ALA A 80 7.86 -2.85 6.08
N GLU A 81 8.33 -3.04 7.31
CA GLU A 81 9.16 -4.20 7.69
C GLU A 81 8.39 -5.52 7.53
N THR A 82 7.12 -5.56 7.93
CA THR A 82 6.25 -6.74 7.78
C THR A 82 6.04 -7.08 6.30
N LEU A 83 5.77 -6.09 5.47
CA LEU A 83 5.59 -6.29 4.03
C LEU A 83 6.86 -6.76 3.34
N SER A 84 8.02 -6.34 3.83
CA SER A 84 9.33 -6.78 3.32
C SER A 84 9.59 -8.28 3.53
N GLN A 85 8.88 -8.93 4.46
CA GLN A 85 8.98 -10.37 4.70
C GLN A 85 8.03 -11.21 3.83
N LEU A 86 7.17 -10.56 3.05
CA LEU A 86 6.21 -11.24 2.19
C LEU A 86 6.75 -11.38 0.76
N PRO A 87 6.40 -12.45 0.05
CA PRO A 87 6.85 -12.68 -1.32
C PRO A 87 6.10 -11.78 -2.33
N LEU A 88 6.13 -10.46 -2.08
CA LEU A 88 5.55 -9.48 -2.98
C LEU A 88 6.52 -9.14 -4.11
N THR A 89 6.01 -8.99 -5.32
CA THR A 89 6.75 -8.46 -6.46
C THR A 89 6.61 -6.95 -6.55
N THR A 90 5.39 -6.45 -6.33
CA THR A 90 5.09 -5.02 -6.47
C THR A 90 4.34 -4.48 -5.26
N LEU A 91 4.46 -3.18 -5.02
CA LEU A 91 3.71 -2.46 -3.99
C LEU A 91 3.22 -1.12 -4.52
N LYS A 92 1.94 -0.84 -4.30
CA LYS A 92 1.30 0.46 -4.52
C LYS A 92 1.00 1.10 -3.17
N MET A 93 1.43 2.33 -3.01
CA MET A 93 1.14 3.14 -1.82
C MET A 93 0.15 4.23 -2.19
N HIS A 94 -0.83 4.44 -1.35
CA HIS A 94 -1.84 5.46 -1.55
C HIS A 94 -1.95 6.33 -0.30
N GLN A 95 -2.06 7.65 -0.49
CA GLN A 95 -2.52 8.50 0.60
C GLN A 95 -4.00 8.23 0.89
N LEU A 96 -4.39 8.37 2.13
CA LEU A 96 -5.80 8.36 2.49
C LEU A 96 -6.52 9.52 1.78
N GLN A 97 -7.63 9.22 1.13
CA GLN A 97 -8.53 10.21 0.54
C GLN A 97 -9.92 10.11 1.15
N LEU A 98 -10.48 11.23 1.54
CA LEU A 98 -11.86 11.34 2.00
C LEU A 98 -12.80 11.52 0.82
N ILE A 99 -13.72 10.60 0.68
CA ILE A 99 -14.68 10.54 -0.43
C ILE A 99 -16.08 10.85 0.10
N LYS A 100 -16.81 11.71 -0.60
CA LYS A 100 -18.21 12.05 -0.28
C LYS A 100 -19.07 10.79 -0.19
N GLY A 101 -19.94 10.75 0.82
CA GLY A 101 -20.87 9.65 1.03
C GLY A 101 -20.28 8.44 1.76
N THR A 102 -19.00 8.49 2.14
CA THR A 102 -18.39 7.42 2.96
C THR A 102 -18.53 7.74 4.46
N ARG A 103 -18.59 6.70 5.29
CA ARG A 103 -18.61 6.85 6.75
C ARG A 103 -17.35 7.57 7.24
N MET A 104 -16.20 7.30 6.64
CA MET A 104 -14.92 7.90 6.99
C MET A 104 -14.95 9.41 6.90
N ALA A 105 -15.71 9.98 5.97
CA ALA A 105 -15.85 11.43 5.81
C ALA A 105 -16.58 12.11 6.99
N HIS A 106 -17.30 11.37 7.85
CA HIS A 106 -18.16 11.91 8.90
C HIS A 106 -17.82 11.41 10.31
N GLU A 107 -17.17 10.25 10.44
CA GLU A 107 -17.07 9.57 11.74
C GLU A 107 -15.68 9.63 12.37
N PHE A 108 -14.65 10.04 11.65
CA PHE A 108 -13.28 9.94 12.13
C PHE A 108 -12.59 11.30 12.18
N ALA A 109 -11.95 11.58 13.32
CA ALA A 109 -10.91 12.60 13.42
C ALA A 109 -9.55 11.92 13.16
N PHE A 110 -8.86 12.33 12.11
CA PHE A 110 -7.52 11.86 11.77
C PHE A 110 -6.76 12.93 10.98
N HIS A 111 -5.44 12.75 10.94
CA HIS A 111 -4.57 13.66 10.22
C HIS A 111 -4.62 13.41 8.72
N LEU A 112 -4.81 14.48 7.95
CA LEU A 112 -4.65 14.46 6.50
C LEU A 112 -3.33 15.15 6.16
N TYR A 113 -2.40 14.43 5.61
CA TYR A 113 -1.07 14.93 5.27
C TYR A 113 -1.10 16.01 4.20
N ALA A 114 -0.30 17.06 4.39
CA ALA A 114 0.10 17.94 3.30
C ALA A 114 1.07 17.20 2.36
N VAL A 115 1.26 17.72 1.14
CA VAL A 115 2.10 17.03 0.12
C VAL A 115 3.50 16.73 0.62
N ASP A 116 4.19 17.73 1.17
CA ASP A 116 5.59 17.58 1.59
C ASP A 116 5.72 16.67 2.82
N GLU A 117 4.75 16.73 3.72
CA GLU A 117 4.64 15.85 4.88
C GLU A 117 4.43 14.38 4.46
N TYR A 118 3.57 14.16 3.46
CA TYR A 118 3.37 12.81 2.91
C TYR A 118 4.60 12.32 2.14
N ILE A 119 5.32 13.20 1.45
CA ILE A 119 6.60 12.84 0.81
C ILE A 119 7.60 12.35 1.85
N ASP A 120 7.78 13.06 2.97
CA ASP A 120 8.69 12.65 4.03
C ASP A 120 8.25 11.32 4.66
N LEU A 121 6.96 11.10 4.89
CA LEU A 121 6.41 9.83 5.36
C LEU A 121 6.69 8.68 4.38
N VAL A 122 6.49 8.90 3.09
CA VAL A 122 6.75 7.88 2.05
C VAL A 122 8.24 7.54 2.00
N ILE A 123 9.14 8.51 2.19
CA ILE A 123 10.58 8.26 2.25
C ILE A 123 10.92 7.37 3.44
N ASP A 124 10.44 7.73 4.64
CA ASP A 124 10.66 6.92 5.85
C ASP A 124 10.14 5.50 5.67
N TYR A 125 8.98 5.34 5.02
CA TYR A 125 8.41 4.04 4.70
C TYR A 125 9.28 3.23 3.71
N ILE A 126 9.75 3.87 2.64
CA ILE A 126 10.59 3.25 1.60
C ILE A 126 11.93 2.79 2.18
N GLU A 127 12.53 3.54 3.08
CA GLU A 127 13.80 3.17 3.74
C GLU A 127 13.70 1.85 4.52
N HIS A 128 12.48 1.44 4.93
CA HIS A 128 12.22 0.17 5.63
C HIS A 128 11.65 -0.94 4.74
N LEU A 129 11.53 -0.71 3.43
CA LEU A 129 11.13 -1.73 2.45
C LEU A 129 12.37 -2.44 1.86
N ARG A 130 12.27 -3.75 1.61
CA ARG A 130 13.34 -4.47 0.93
C ARG A 130 13.62 -3.89 -0.47
N ALA A 131 14.89 -3.87 -0.86
CA ALA A 131 15.37 -3.13 -2.04
C ALA A 131 14.88 -3.68 -3.39
N ASP A 132 14.50 -4.95 -3.45
CA ASP A 132 14.03 -5.65 -4.67
C ASP A 132 12.51 -5.56 -4.89
N LEU A 133 11.76 -4.93 -3.96
CA LEU A 133 10.33 -4.70 -4.11
C LEU A 133 10.07 -3.56 -5.10
N VAL A 134 9.33 -3.83 -6.16
CA VAL A 134 9.01 -2.81 -7.17
C VAL A 134 7.91 -1.88 -6.66
N LEU A 135 8.20 -0.59 -6.60
CA LEU A 135 7.24 0.43 -6.19
C LEU A 135 6.56 1.05 -7.42
N GLU A 136 5.23 0.93 -7.54
CA GLU A 136 4.51 1.31 -8.75
C GLU A 136 3.80 2.66 -8.64
N TRP A 137 3.05 2.89 -7.56
CA TRP A 137 2.26 4.09 -7.34
C TRP A 137 2.49 4.66 -5.95
N PHE A 138 2.37 6.00 -5.83
CA PHE A 138 2.56 6.70 -4.57
C PHE A 138 1.35 7.56 -4.17
N VAL A 139 0.42 7.83 -5.08
CA VAL A 139 -0.74 8.69 -4.82
C VAL A 139 -2.00 8.16 -5.50
N SER A 140 -3.12 8.19 -4.80
CA SER A 140 -4.45 7.94 -5.36
C SER A 140 -4.97 9.16 -6.09
N GLN A 141 -5.82 8.90 -7.08
CA GLN A 141 -6.58 9.92 -7.78
C GLN A 141 -8.06 9.53 -7.78
N SER A 142 -8.88 10.36 -7.18
CA SER A 142 -10.35 10.22 -7.18
C SER A 142 -11.00 11.29 -8.04
N PRO A 143 -12.21 11.04 -8.58
CA PRO A 143 -12.97 12.06 -9.28
C PRO A 143 -13.15 13.32 -8.40
N LYS A 144 -12.86 14.49 -8.96
CA LYS A 144 -12.89 15.75 -8.19
C LYS A 144 -14.22 16.02 -7.52
N GLU A 145 -15.32 15.65 -8.17
CA GLU A 145 -16.68 15.81 -7.62
C GLU A 145 -16.95 14.96 -6.38
N LEU A 146 -16.21 13.88 -6.20
CA LEU A 146 -16.33 12.99 -5.04
C LEU A 146 -15.28 13.25 -3.96
N LEU A 147 -14.14 13.82 -4.32
CA LEU A 147 -13.05 14.06 -3.39
C LEU A 147 -13.40 15.21 -2.42
N ILE A 148 -13.24 14.95 -1.12
CA ILE A 148 -13.31 15.97 -0.07
C ILE A 148 -11.91 16.50 0.23
N ALA A 149 -10.97 15.61 0.56
CA ALA A 149 -9.59 15.94 0.92
C ALA A 149 -8.69 14.69 0.95
N PRO A 150 -7.37 14.83 0.83
CA PRO A 150 -6.66 16.02 0.36
C PRO A 150 -6.75 16.14 -1.16
N ASP A 151 -6.91 17.35 -1.67
CA ASP A 151 -6.75 17.66 -3.09
C ASP A 151 -5.40 18.37 -3.30
N TRP A 152 -4.40 17.61 -3.67
CA TRP A 152 -3.06 18.16 -3.93
C TRP A 152 -2.89 18.67 -5.36
N GLY A 153 -3.84 18.38 -6.23
CA GLY A 153 -3.75 18.76 -7.64
C GLY A 153 -2.58 18.12 -8.40
N LEU A 154 -1.91 17.12 -7.84
CA LEU A 154 -0.73 16.46 -8.42
C LEU A 154 -1.09 15.14 -9.08
N LYS A 155 -0.50 14.91 -10.25
CA LYS A 155 -0.49 13.59 -10.89
C LYS A 155 0.64 12.72 -10.31
N ASN A 156 0.52 11.40 -10.45
CA ASN A 156 1.53 10.49 -9.91
C ASN A 156 2.96 10.79 -10.38
N HIS A 157 3.15 11.14 -11.65
CA HIS A 157 4.50 11.45 -12.17
C HIS A 157 5.09 12.74 -11.57
N GLU A 158 4.25 13.75 -11.27
CA GLU A 158 4.67 15.00 -10.63
C GLU A 158 5.05 14.76 -9.16
N PHE A 159 4.25 13.94 -8.46
CA PHE A 159 4.56 13.48 -7.11
C PHE A 159 5.87 12.69 -7.09
N THR A 160 6.03 11.72 -7.99
CA THR A 160 7.24 10.90 -8.09
C THR A 160 8.49 11.73 -8.34
N ALA A 161 8.39 12.80 -9.16
CA ALA A 161 9.52 13.70 -9.41
C ALA A 161 9.92 14.48 -8.12
N ARG A 162 8.93 14.95 -7.33
CA ARG A 162 9.19 15.60 -6.04
C ARG A 162 9.77 14.62 -5.01
N LEU A 163 9.22 13.40 -4.94
CA LEU A 163 9.70 12.34 -4.06
C LEU A 163 11.17 12.02 -4.34
N LYS A 164 11.55 11.79 -5.61
CA LYS A 164 12.93 11.51 -6.00
C LYS A 164 13.89 12.62 -5.58
N ARG A 165 13.55 13.88 -5.87
CA ARG A 165 14.37 15.03 -5.44
C ARG A 165 14.52 15.05 -3.92
N ARG A 166 13.44 14.84 -3.16
CA ARG A 166 13.50 14.85 -1.70
C ARG A 166 14.31 13.68 -1.15
N MET A 167 14.28 12.51 -1.79
CA MET A 167 15.15 11.38 -1.45
C MET A 167 16.62 11.72 -1.65
N GLU A 168 16.98 12.39 -2.76
CA GLU A 168 18.34 12.87 -3.01
C GLU A 168 18.80 13.87 -1.93
N GLU A 169 17.94 14.85 -1.58
CA GLU A 169 18.22 15.85 -0.52
C GLU A 169 18.46 15.18 0.85
N ARG A 170 17.77 14.09 1.15
CA ARG A 170 17.86 13.33 2.41
C ARG A 170 18.93 12.22 2.38
N ASP A 171 19.62 12.02 1.26
CA ASP A 171 20.49 10.86 1.04
C ASP A 171 19.75 9.53 1.37
N ALA A 172 18.49 9.40 0.94
CA ALA A 172 17.61 8.28 1.23
C ALA A 172 17.49 7.31 0.04
N TRP A 173 17.40 6.02 0.32
CA TRP A 173 17.15 4.98 -0.67
C TRP A 173 16.35 3.83 -0.08
N GLN A 174 15.71 3.06 -0.94
CA GLN A 174 14.92 1.90 -0.55
C GLN A 174 15.77 0.86 0.19
N GLY A 175 15.34 0.48 1.38
CA GLY A 175 16.01 -0.50 2.21
C GLY A 175 17.15 0.04 3.08
N LYS A 176 17.41 1.34 3.09
CA LYS A 176 18.50 1.94 3.88
C LYS A 176 18.41 1.61 5.38
N GLN A 177 17.22 1.51 5.93
CA GLN A 177 16.95 1.28 7.35
C GLN A 177 16.46 -0.14 7.66
N LEU A 178 16.22 -0.96 6.64
CA LEU A 178 15.78 -2.35 6.82
C LEU A 178 16.93 -3.17 7.44
N LYS A 179 16.64 -3.83 8.57
CA LYS A 179 17.59 -4.64 9.34
C LYS A 179 17.47 -6.11 9.03
#